data_edbd31c1432a98532a3a781b1c6f52cd
#
_entry.id   edbd31c1432a98532a3a781b1c6f52cd
#
_cell.length_a   1.000
_cell.length_b   1.000
_cell.length_c   1.000
_cell.angle_alpha   90.00
_cell.angle_beta   90.00
_cell.angle_gamma   90.00
#
_symmetry.space_group_name_H-M   'P 1'
#
loop_
_entity.id
_entity.type
_entity.pdbx_description
1 polymer ?
#
loop_
_entity_poly.entity_id
_entity_poly.type
_entity_poly.pdbx_seq_one_letter_code
_entity_poly.pdbx_strand_id
1 'polypeptide(L)'
;MSSAAAWAQGAQPSVVDGNLAVRTVVSGLTQPTTLAFLGDGDFLILEKASGMVKRVTAGGVVGTVLDLPVNSASERGLLGIALHPNFPTNPGVYLYWTESDSGADSTALGDVPLLGNRVDRFAWDGQTLTFTRNVIKLRAFQADAGQPLRGNHDGGVATFGPDGKLYIVIGDVGRRGWMQNLRCGPTPNCPGPTVPDDSFGGPEPDDAHLTGVVLRLNDDGSTPTDNPFFSAGAAIVGQAGANIQKVFAYGVRNTFGMAFDPVSGELWLEENGDDTFTQLRRVDAGLNSGWIQVRGPASRIAEYKAIETSPDFFGLQQIRWPPTNLADTPAEARARLFMLPGAHYRDPELSWRYEVAPAALGFHTGRALGLEYENDLFMGAARTTLLGGHIFRFNLTGNRRKIGVDDARLEDRVADNNAKFDITESESLLFGTNFGVGTHIETAPNGNLFVVSLSNGAVYEIHRRSAADRME
;
A
#
# COMPACT_ATOMS: atom_id res chain seq x y z
N MET A 1 -2.36 37.82 4.89
CA MET A 1 -3.67 37.23 5.28
C MET A 1 -3.95 36.12 4.27
N SER A 2 -3.60 34.90 4.64
CA SER A 2 -3.85 33.70 3.80
C SER A 2 -5.26 33.22 4.09
N SER A 3 -6.14 33.28 3.10
CA SER A 3 -7.48 32.70 3.17
C SER A 3 -7.31 31.17 3.14
N ALA A 4 -7.55 30.53 4.27
CA ALA A 4 -7.79 29.09 4.27
C ALA A 4 -9.00 28.83 3.38
N ALA A 5 -8.81 28.14 2.27
CA ALA A 5 -9.91 27.67 1.45
C ALA A 5 -10.71 26.68 2.31
N ALA A 6 -11.92 27.06 2.68
CA ALA A 6 -12.87 26.16 3.29
C ALA A 6 -13.23 25.12 2.21
N TRP A 7 -12.75 23.91 2.37
CA TRP A 7 -13.17 22.78 1.56
C TRP A 7 -14.67 22.60 1.78
N ALA A 8 -15.45 22.58 0.70
CA ALA A 8 -16.87 22.29 0.80
C ALA A 8 -17.02 20.94 1.53
N GLN A 9 -17.81 20.90 2.60
CA GLN A 9 -18.11 19.65 3.31
C GLN A 9 -18.76 18.70 2.31
N GLY A 10 -18.05 17.61 1.98
CA GLY A 10 -18.60 16.53 1.17
C GLY A 10 -19.78 15.86 1.87
N ALA A 11 -20.52 15.04 1.14
CA ALA A 11 -21.57 14.20 1.75
C ALA A 11 -20.94 13.36 2.89
N GLN A 12 -21.70 13.19 3.97
CA GLN A 12 -21.23 12.40 5.13
C GLN A 12 -20.98 10.95 4.71
N PRO A 13 -19.94 10.29 5.26
CA PRO A 13 -19.73 8.88 5.04
C PRO A 13 -20.93 8.04 5.45
N SER A 14 -21.24 7.04 4.65
CA SER A 14 -22.35 6.12 4.93
C SER A 14 -22.00 4.69 4.49
N VAL A 15 -22.66 3.72 5.10
CA VAL A 15 -22.56 2.31 4.75
C VAL A 15 -23.88 1.81 4.16
N VAL A 16 -23.80 0.78 3.31
CA VAL A 16 -24.94 0.22 2.59
C VAL A 16 -25.90 -0.52 3.54
N ASP A 17 -25.34 -1.23 4.54
CA ASP A 17 -26.18 -1.94 5.52
C ASP A 17 -26.82 -0.97 6.52
N GLY A 18 -28.14 -0.88 6.49
CA GLY A 18 -28.94 -0.04 7.40
C GLY A 18 -28.85 -0.42 8.88
N ASN A 19 -28.27 -1.59 9.24
CA ASN A 19 -28.02 -1.98 10.62
C ASN A 19 -26.73 -1.39 11.18
N LEU A 20 -25.89 -0.83 10.32
CA LEU A 20 -24.66 -0.17 10.70
C LEU A 20 -24.82 1.34 10.65
N ALA A 21 -23.96 2.04 11.37
CA ALA A 21 -23.83 3.49 11.36
C ALA A 21 -22.37 3.90 11.30
N VAL A 22 -22.14 5.14 10.86
CA VAL A 22 -20.82 5.75 10.82
C VAL A 22 -20.84 6.96 11.75
N ARG A 23 -19.84 7.07 12.62
CA ARG A 23 -19.62 8.29 13.42
C ARG A 23 -18.20 8.81 13.21
N THR A 24 -18.05 10.13 13.31
CA THR A 24 -16.73 10.77 13.32
C THR A 24 -16.13 10.64 14.71
N VAL A 25 -14.95 10.03 14.81
CA VAL A 25 -14.20 9.91 16.07
C VAL A 25 -13.40 11.18 16.34
N VAL A 26 -12.68 11.64 15.31
CA VAL A 26 -11.89 12.88 15.32
C VAL A 26 -11.86 13.48 13.92
N SER A 27 -11.83 14.81 13.85
CA SER A 27 -11.71 15.57 12.59
C SER A 27 -10.77 16.76 12.77
N GLY A 28 -10.47 17.46 11.67
CA GLY A 28 -9.54 18.59 11.68
C GLY A 28 -8.07 18.16 11.67
N LEU A 29 -7.79 16.91 11.31
CA LEU A 29 -6.44 16.41 11.12
C LEU A 29 -5.88 16.83 9.74
N THR A 30 -4.57 17.01 9.66
CA THR A 30 -3.89 17.43 8.42
C THR A 30 -3.39 16.21 7.66
N GLN A 31 -4.17 15.78 6.66
CA GLN A 31 -3.84 14.61 5.82
C GLN A 31 -3.46 13.37 6.64
N PRO A 32 -4.34 12.85 7.51
CA PRO A 32 -4.02 11.67 8.30
C PRO A 32 -3.82 10.44 7.39
N THR A 33 -2.84 9.59 7.71
CA THR A 33 -2.51 8.40 6.92
C THR A 33 -2.88 7.10 7.61
N THR A 34 -2.30 6.82 8.76
CA THR A 34 -2.47 5.55 9.47
C THR A 34 -2.61 5.80 10.97
N LEU A 35 -3.26 4.88 11.65
CA LEU A 35 -3.36 4.89 13.12
C LEU A 35 -2.83 3.57 13.71
N ALA A 36 -2.59 3.57 15.02
CA ALA A 36 -2.30 2.36 15.78
C ALA A 36 -2.91 2.48 17.18
N PHE A 37 -3.69 1.49 17.59
CA PHE A 37 -4.36 1.49 18.89
C PHE A 37 -3.40 1.19 20.05
N LEU A 38 -3.38 2.06 21.05
CA LEU A 38 -2.69 1.85 22.33
C LEU A 38 -3.61 1.15 23.34
N GLY A 39 -4.91 1.26 23.14
CA GLY A 39 -5.97 0.71 23.95
C GLY A 39 -7.35 1.12 23.43
N ASP A 40 -8.41 0.78 24.16
CA ASP A 40 -9.75 1.15 23.76
C ASP A 40 -9.93 2.68 23.80
N GLY A 41 -10.30 3.25 22.65
CA GLY A 41 -10.46 4.69 22.46
C GLY A 41 -9.16 5.51 22.60
N ASP A 42 -8.00 4.87 22.61
CA ASP A 42 -6.68 5.51 22.72
C ASP A 42 -5.78 5.02 21.57
N PHE A 43 -5.32 5.94 20.70
CA PHE A 43 -4.51 5.58 19.53
C PHE A 43 -3.55 6.70 19.13
N LEU A 44 -2.50 6.31 18.42
CA LEU A 44 -1.63 7.21 17.68
C LEU A 44 -2.16 7.39 16.26
N ILE A 45 -2.08 8.60 15.73
CA ILE A 45 -2.47 8.94 14.35
C ILE A 45 -1.35 9.75 13.70
N LEU A 46 -1.03 9.42 12.45
CA LEU A 46 0.01 10.08 11.67
C LEU A 46 -0.57 11.18 10.80
N GLU A 47 0.11 12.31 10.71
CA GLU A 47 -0.17 13.37 9.74
C GLU A 47 0.93 13.42 8.67
N LYS A 48 0.54 13.16 7.41
CA LYS A 48 1.43 12.97 6.26
C LYS A 48 2.41 14.13 6.04
N ALA A 49 1.87 15.35 6.00
CA ALA A 49 2.62 16.52 5.52
C ALA A 49 3.33 17.29 6.62
N SER A 50 2.89 17.15 7.86
CA SER A 50 3.49 17.82 9.03
C SER A 50 4.47 16.93 9.80
N GLY A 51 4.63 15.65 9.43
CA GLY A 51 5.49 14.72 10.14
C GLY A 51 5.05 14.41 11.57
N MET A 52 3.87 14.91 11.99
CA MET A 52 3.41 14.78 13.36
C MET A 52 2.77 13.44 13.63
N VAL A 53 3.17 12.80 14.73
CA VAL A 53 2.42 11.73 15.37
C VAL A 53 1.61 12.34 16.51
N LYS A 54 0.29 12.21 16.44
CA LYS A 54 -0.62 12.73 17.47
C LYS A 54 -1.24 11.58 18.24
N ARG A 55 -1.47 11.79 19.54
CA ARG A 55 -2.27 10.88 20.37
C ARG A 55 -3.70 11.39 20.42
N VAL A 56 -4.63 10.47 20.21
CA VAL A 56 -6.08 10.71 20.30
C VAL A 56 -6.65 9.79 21.38
N THR A 57 -7.51 10.33 22.24
CA THR A 57 -8.28 9.59 23.24
C THR A 57 -9.76 9.84 23.04
N ALA A 58 -10.62 9.21 23.84
CA ALA A 58 -12.07 9.46 23.82
C ALA A 58 -12.43 10.94 24.05
N GLY A 59 -11.54 11.74 24.63
CA GLY A 59 -11.68 13.20 24.80
C GLY A 59 -11.22 14.05 23.60
N GLY A 60 -10.76 13.42 22.51
CA GLY A 60 -10.20 14.08 21.33
C GLY A 60 -8.67 14.06 21.27
N VAL A 61 -8.06 14.94 20.47
CA VAL A 61 -6.60 15.03 20.32
C VAL A 61 -5.98 15.52 21.62
N VAL A 62 -5.08 14.70 22.18
CA VAL A 62 -4.32 15.04 23.40
C VAL A 62 -3.13 15.95 23.08
N GLY A 63 -2.37 15.62 22.02
CA GLY A 63 -1.21 16.39 21.60
C GLY A 63 -0.32 15.65 20.61
N THR A 64 0.74 16.33 20.19
CA THR A 64 1.82 15.76 19.36
C THR A 64 2.81 15.05 20.27
N VAL A 65 3.09 13.77 19.94
CA VAL A 65 4.02 12.92 20.70
C VAL A 65 5.35 12.73 19.99
N LEU A 66 5.42 13.09 18.69
CA LEU A 66 6.63 13.13 17.87
C LEU A 66 6.40 14.08 16.70
N ASP A 67 7.45 14.74 16.26
CA ASP A 67 7.50 15.61 15.09
C ASP A 67 8.77 15.26 14.29
N LEU A 68 8.59 14.86 13.01
CA LEU A 68 9.66 14.44 12.11
C LEU A 68 9.75 15.41 10.92
N PRO A 69 10.96 15.84 10.51
CA PRO A 69 11.12 16.69 9.35
C PRO A 69 10.89 15.90 8.06
N VAL A 70 9.69 15.95 7.52
CA VAL A 70 9.28 15.12 6.38
C VAL A 70 9.36 15.85 5.04
N ASN A 71 9.73 15.11 3.99
CA ASN A 71 9.40 15.50 2.62
C ASN A 71 8.05 14.89 2.25
N SER A 72 7.05 15.73 2.00
CA SER A 72 5.67 15.31 1.70
C SER A 72 5.25 15.55 0.26
N ALA A 73 6.22 15.76 -0.64
CA ALA A 73 5.97 15.94 -2.06
C ALA A 73 5.26 14.70 -2.65
N SER A 74 4.11 14.93 -3.31
CA SER A 74 3.30 13.88 -3.92
C SER A 74 2.84 12.82 -2.89
N GLU A 75 3.30 11.56 -2.99
CA GLU A 75 2.91 10.46 -2.10
C GLU A 75 3.80 10.31 -0.87
N ARG A 76 4.96 10.99 -0.83
CA ARG A 76 5.90 10.98 0.29
C ARG A 76 5.30 11.61 1.56
N GLY A 77 5.94 11.38 2.70
CA GLY A 77 5.58 11.96 3.98
C GLY A 77 5.69 10.97 5.14
N LEU A 78 4.95 11.21 6.22
CA LEU A 78 4.78 10.25 7.31
C LEU A 78 3.63 9.31 6.96
N LEU A 79 3.94 8.04 6.64
CA LEU A 79 3.03 7.16 5.91
C LEU A 79 2.49 5.99 6.73
N GLY A 80 3.35 5.26 7.43
CA GLY A 80 2.98 4.01 8.09
C GLY A 80 3.41 3.92 9.55
N ILE A 81 2.61 3.20 10.34
CA ILE A 81 2.90 2.87 11.74
C ILE A 81 2.63 1.41 12.01
N ALA A 82 3.50 0.76 12.78
CA ALA A 82 3.25 -0.56 13.35
C ALA A 82 3.72 -0.60 14.80
N LEU A 83 2.95 -1.26 15.66
CA LEU A 83 3.37 -1.56 17.02
C LEU A 83 4.08 -2.92 17.05
N HIS A 84 5.09 -3.04 17.92
CA HIS A 84 5.73 -4.34 18.15
C HIS A 84 4.71 -5.38 18.63
N PRO A 85 4.75 -6.66 18.17
CA PRO A 85 3.75 -7.68 18.52
C PRO A 85 3.56 -7.89 20.03
N ASN A 86 4.59 -7.62 20.83
CA ASN A 86 4.54 -7.71 22.28
C ASN A 86 4.30 -6.32 22.94
N PHE A 87 3.71 -5.36 22.23
CA PHE A 87 3.31 -4.10 22.84
C PHE A 87 2.21 -4.31 23.88
N PRO A 88 2.21 -3.65 25.07
CA PRO A 88 3.18 -2.61 25.48
C PRO A 88 4.42 -3.14 26.23
N THR A 89 4.56 -4.46 26.46
CA THR A 89 5.72 -5.03 27.17
C THR A 89 7.04 -4.71 26.44
N ASN A 90 7.03 -4.78 25.11
CA ASN A 90 8.05 -4.19 24.26
C ASN A 90 7.43 -2.94 23.60
N PRO A 91 7.76 -1.72 24.08
CA PRO A 91 7.08 -0.49 23.64
C PRO A 91 7.62 0.03 22.31
N GLY A 92 7.96 -0.87 21.38
CA GLY A 92 8.47 -0.55 20.04
C GLY A 92 7.35 -0.03 19.13
N VAL A 93 7.56 1.14 18.53
CA VAL A 93 6.73 1.76 17.50
C VAL A 93 7.59 1.95 16.25
N TYR A 94 7.13 1.44 15.13
CA TYR A 94 7.85 1.49 13.85
C TYR A 94 7.13 2.46 12.93
N LEU A 95 7.86 3.45 12.41
CA LEU A 95 7.31 4.48 11.53
C LEU A 95 7.97 4.39 10.17
N TYR A 96 7.16 4.31 9.11
CA TYR A 96 7.60 4.52 7.74
C TYR A 96 7.38 5.99 7.36
N TRP A 97 8.46 6.68 6.95
CA TRP A 97 8.41 8.08 6.61
C TRP A 97 9.48 8.48 5.58
N THR A 98 9.30 9.62 4.93
CA THR A 98 10.26 10.18 3.98
C THR A 98 10.97 11.36 4.61
N GLU A 99 12.29 11.26 4.77
CA GLU A 99 13.15 12.27 5.34
C GLU A 99 13.28 13.48 4.40
N SER A 100 13.21 14.70 4.93
CA SER A 100 13.59 15.93 4.24
C SER A 100 15.08 16.19 4.38
N ASP A 101 15.75 16.52 3.27
CA ASP A 101 17.19 16.80 3.27
C ASP A 101 17.54 18.13 3.96
N SER A 102 16.59 19.08 3.95
CA SER A 102 16.73 20.37 4.64
C SER A 102 16.59 20.30 6.16
N GLY A 103 16.13 19.18 6.70
CA GLY A 103 15.85 19.04 8.14
C GLY A 103 14.60 19.78 8.63
N ALA A 104 13.73 20.19 7.72
CA ALA A 104 12.41 20.79 7.99
C ALA A 104 11.39 20.21 7.03
N ASP A 105 10.09 20.35 7.33
CA ASP A 105 9.02 19.93 6.43
C ASP A 105 9.15 20.58 5.06
N SER A 106 9.00 19.77 4.01
CA SER A 106 9.19 20.22 2.65
C SER A 106 8.22 19.57 1.67
N THR A 107 7.83 20.30 0.64
CA THR A 107 7.08 19.83 -0.51
C THR A 107 7.88 19.91 -1.82
N ALA A 108 9.15 20.28 -1.72
CA ALA A 108 10.03 20.35 -2.88
C ALA A 108 10.46 18.94 -3.31
N LEU A 109 10.21 18.58 -4.58
CA LEU A 109 10.48 17.22 -5.09
C LEU A 109 11.94 16.78 -4.92
N GLY A 110 12.89 17.70 -5.00
CA GLY A 110 14.31 17.40 -4.88
C GLY A 110 14.89 17.51 -3.47
N ASP A 111 14.10 17.96 -2.48
CA ASP A 111 14.54 18.09 -1.09
C ASP A 111 14.36 16.76 -0.33
N VAL A 112 15.05 15.74 -0.80
CA VAL A 112 15.00 14.39 -0.27
C VAL A 112 16.30 13.64 -0.60
N PRO A 113 16.92 12.94 0.36
CA PRO A 113 18.08 12.10 0.06
C PRO A 113 17.71 10.95 -0.88
N LEU A 114 18.68 10.38 -1.59
CA LEU A 114 18.48 9.22 -2.45
C LEU A 114 17.77 8.07 -1.70
N LEU A 115 18.23 7.78 -0.48
CA LEU A 115 17.64 6.80 0.43
C LEU A 115 16.83 7.52 1.51
N GLY A 116 15.86 8.35 1.08
CA GLY A 116 15.05 9.18 1.96
C GLY A 116 13.84 8.50 2.56
N ASN A 117 13.30 7.44 1.94
CA ASN A 117 12.28 6.60 2.56
C ASN A 117 12.95 5.73 3.62
N ARG A 118 12.38 5.69 4.81
CA ARG A 118 12.99 4.97 5.92
C ARG A 118 11.95 4.36 6.85
N VAL A 119 12.33 3.25 7.46
CA VAL A 119 11.60 2.70 8.60
C VAL A 119 12.49 2.85 9.82
N ASP A 120 11.99 3.54 10.83
CA ASP A 120 12.69 3.75 12.10
C ASP A 120 11.86 3.16 13.24
N ARG A 121 12.58 2.62 14.24
CA ARG A 121 12.01 2.17 15.50
C ARG A 121 12.14 3.26 16.56
N PHE A 122 11.02 3.52 17.22
CA PHE A 122 10.90 4.41 18.38
C PHE A 122 10.48 3.61 19.61
N ALA A 123 10.74 4.13 20.79
CA ALA A 123 10.23 3.62 22.06
C ALA A 123 9.12 4.54 22.56
N TRP A 124 7.97 3.96 22.90
CA TRP A 124 6.86 4.66 23.53
C TRP A 124 6.99 4.61 25.05
N ASP A 125 7.00 5.76 25.74
CA ASP A 125 7.12 5.86 27.19
C ASP A 125 5.77 6.16 27.90
N GLY A 126 4.67 6.21 27.13
CA GLY A 126 3.35 6.58 27.62
C GLY A 126 2.99 8.04 27.29
N GLN A 127 3.93 8.87 26.85
CA GLN A 127 3.74 10.28 26.56
C GLN A 127 4.41 10.72 25.23
N THR A 128 5.59 10.19 24.95
CA THR A 128 6.41 10.58 23.80
C THR A 128 7.02 9.37 23.09
N LEU A 129 7.41 9.57 21.84
CA LEU A 129 8.16 8.61 21.04
C LEU A 129 9.62 9.04 20.96
N THR A 130 10.54 8.19 21.42
CA THR A 130 11.97 8.43 21.37
C THR A 130 12.62 7.51 20.35
N PHE A 131 13.37 8.07 19.39
CA PHE A 131 14.13 7.30 18.39
C PHE A 131 15.09 6.31 19.05
N THR A 132 15.09 5.08 18.55
CA THR A 132 15.99 4.03 19.05
C THR A 132 16.97 3.52 17.99
N ARG A 133 16.50 3.30 16.77
CA ARG A 133 17.35 2.84 15.65
C ARG A 133 16.65 3.03 14.29
N ASN A 134 17.47 3.11 13.25
CA ASN A 134 17.00 2.88 11.88
C ASN A 134 16.90 1.37 11.62
N VAL A 135 15.80 0.94 11.03
CA VAL A 135 15.57 -0.45 10.60
C VAL A 135 16.04 -0.66 9.16
N ILE A 136 15.65 0.26 8.27
CA ILE A 136 16.09 0.26 6.87
C ILE A 136 15.92 1.66 6.27
N LYS A 137 16.78 2.01 5.33
CA LYS A 137 16.60 3.16 4.41
C LYS A 137 16.34 2.64 3.01
N LEU A 138 15.36 3.23 2.33
CA LEU A 138 14.89 2.83 1.01
C LEU A 138 14.91 4.03 0.06
N ARG A 139 14.87 3.74 -1.22
CA ARG A 139 14.88 4.76 -2.25
C ARG A 139 13.65 5.66 -2.17
N ALA A 140 13.88 6.98 -2.26
CA ALA A 140 12.83 8.00 -2.37
C ALA A 140 13.00 8.91 -3.60
N PHE A 141 14.03 8.66 -4.42
CA PHE A 141 14.43 9.52 -5.52
C PHE A 141 14.74 8.68 -6.76
N GLN A 142 14.23 9.07 -7.93
CA GLN A 142 14.31 8.27 -9.16
C GLN A 142 15.04 8.95 -10.35
N ALA A 143 15.72 10.08 -10.14
CA ALA A 143 16.42 10.82 -11.20
C ALA A 143 17.56 10.04 -11.88
N ASP A 144 18.10 9.05 -11.18
CA ASP A 144 19.14 8.13 -11.64
C ASP A 144 18.79 7.37 -12.92
N ALA A 145 17.50 7.09 -13.14
CA ALA A 145 17.02 6.37 -14.31
C ALA A 145 16.69 7.30 -15.49
N GLY A 146 17.20 8.54 -15.52
CA GLY A 146 16.83 9.53 -16.52
C GLY A 146 15.35 9.92 -16.49
N GLN A 147 14.69 9.67 -15.38
CA GLN A 147 13.28 9.94 -15.18
C GLN A 147 13.08 11.36 -14.64
N PRO A 148 11.94 12.03 -14.94
CA PRO A 148 11.59 13.27 -14.25
C PRO A 148 11.50 13.03 -12.75
N LEU A 149 11.87 14.04 -11.96
CA LEU A 149 11.65 14.00 -10.50
C LEU A 149 10.17 13.78 -10.18
N ARG A 150 9.89 12.81 -9.33
CA ARG A 150 8.55 12.48 -8.83
C ARG A 150 8.66 12.02 -7.39
N GLY A 151 7.60 12.17 -6.62
CA GLY A 151 7.50 11.65 -5.26
C GLY A 151 6.32 10.68 -5.18
N ASN A 152 6.25 9.71 -6.07
CA ASN A 152 5.14 8.77 -6.18
C ASN A 152 5.62 7.31 -6.14
N HIS A 153 4.71 6.42 -5.78
CA HIS A 153 4.91 4.99 -5.57
C HIS A 153 5.87 4.69 -4.41
N ASP A 154 5.79 5.48 -3.36
CA ASP A 154 6.63 5.30 -2.17
C ASP A 154 6.13 4.17 -1.26
N GLY A 155 4.94 3.62 -1.50
CA GLY A 155 4.36 2.58 -0.66
C GLY A 155 3.99 3.13 0.72
N GLY A 156 4.69 2.67 1.76
CA GLY A 156 4.57 3.25 3.10
C GLY A 156 3.94 2.35 4.13
N VAL A 157 3.50 1.15 3.77
CA VAL A 157 2.93 0.22 4.74
C VAL A 157 4.04 -0.58 5.42
N ALA A 158 3.99 -0.61 6.75
CA ALA A 158 4.78 -1.49 7.60
C ALA A 158 3.83 -2.23 8.56
N THR A 159 3.97 -3.55 8.68
CA THR A 159 3.13 -4.37 9.56
C THR A 159 3.90 -5.60 10.05
N PHE A 160 3.55 -6.11 11.23
CA PHE A 160 4.09 -7.38 11.71
C PHE A 160 3.22 -8.54 11.25
N GLY A 161 3.88 -9.57 10.72
CA GLY A 161 3.23 -10.83 10.40
C GLY A 161 3.00 -11.72 11.62
N PRO A 162 2.19 -12.78 11.47
CA PRO A 162 1.95 -13.77 12.55
C PRO A 162 3.22 -14.52 12.96
N ASP A 163 4.27 -14.47 12.14
CA ASP A 163 5.60 -15.01 12.41
C ASP A 163 6.50 -14.05 13.22
N GLY A 164 5.96 -12.89 13.63
CA GLY A 164 6.68 -11.86 14.38
C GLY A 164 7.72 -11.10 13.56
N LYS A 165 7.73 -11.22 12.24
CA LYS A 165 8.60 -10.45 11.35
C LYS A 165 7.94 -9.17 10.88
N LEU A 166 8.74 -8.15 10.61
CA LEU A 166 8.31 -6.89 10.05
C LEU A 166 8.26 -6.98 8.54
N TYR A 167 7.08 -6.76 7.98
CA TYR A 167 6.85 -6.67 6.54
C TYR A 167 6.71 -5.20 6.14
N ILE A 168 7.44 -4.82 5.09
CA ILE A 168 7.47 -3.45 4.58
C ILE A 168 7.24 -3.52 3.08
N VAL A 169 6.39 -2.65 2.56
CA VAL A 169 6.20 -2.53 1.11
C VAL A 169 6.61 -1.16 0.61
N ILE A 170 7.34 -1.17 -0.49
CA ILE A 170 7.66 0.01 -1.29
C ILE A 170 7.30 -0.27 -2.74
N GLY A 171 6.71 0.72 -3.42
CA GLY A 171 6.42 0.63 -4.84
C GLY A 171 7.67 0.84 -5.71
N ASP A 172 7.46 0.99 -7.01
CA ASP A 172 8.54 1.15 -7.99
C ASP A 172 9.17 2.56 -7.97
N VAL A 173 8.70 3.45 -7.10
CA VAL A 173 9.11 4.85 -6.97
C VAL A 173 9.01 5.59 -8.31
N GLY A 174 8.09 5.16 -9.19
CA GLY A 174 7.93 5.70 -10.54
C GLY A 174 9.09 5.41 -11.50
N ARG A 175 9.96 4.46 -11.17
CA ARG A 175 11.15 4.07 -11.95
C ARG A 175 10.81 3.13 -13.09
N ARG A 176 9.91 3.51 -13.95
CA ARG A 176 9.36 2.66 -15.02
C ARG A 176 10.39 2.08 -15.98
N GLY A 177 11.60 2.57 -15.99
CA GLY A 177 12.68 2.06 -16.77
C GLY A 177 13.56 1.03 -16.08
N TRP A 178 13.41 0.83 -14.78
CA TRP A 178 14.27 -0.02 -13.95
C TRP A 178 13.44 -0.96 -13.11
N MET A 179 12.60 -1.76 -13.81
CA MET A 179 11.70 -2.70 -13.17
C MET A 179 12.32 -4.10 -13.08
N GLN A 180 12.00 -4.83 -12.03
CA GLN A 180 12.49 -6.18 -11.81
C GLN A 180 12.17 -7.16 -12.96
N ASN A 181 11.09 -6.91 -13.70
CA ASN A 181 10.68 -7.71 -14.85
C ASN A 181 11.07 -7.10 -16.20
N LEU A 182 12.00 -6.17 -16.20
CA LEU A 182 12.64 -5.69 -17.41
C LEU A 182 14.10 -6.06 -17.44
N ARG A 183 14.49 -6.54 -18.61
CA ARG A 183 15.83 -7.12 -18.76
C ARG A 183 16.96 -6.09 -18.72
N CYS A 184 16.74 -4.87 -19.14
CA CYS A 184 17.80 -3.86 -19.12
C CYS A 184 17.29 -2.43 -19.24
N GLY A 185 16.37 -2.04 -18.37
CA GLY A 185 15.89 -0.67 -18.33
C GLY A 185 15.04 -0.28 -19.55
N PRO A 186 14.92 1.02 -19.85
CA PRO A 186 13.95 1.54 -20.84
C PRO A 186 14.34 1.32 -22.31
N THR A 187 15.46 0.67 -22.60
CA THR A 187 15.88 0.48 -23.99
C THR A 187 15.16 -0.70 -24.64
N PRO A 188 14.50 -0.53 -25.79
CA PRO A 188 13.73 -1.58 -26.44
C PRO A 188 14.58 -2.76 -26.95
N ASN A 189 15.88 -2.59 -27.06
CA ASN A 189 16.81 -3.58 -27.57
C ASN A 189 17.86 -3.96 -26.50
N CYS A 190 17.44 -4.70 -25.51
CA CYS A 190 18.33 -5.23 -24.51
C CYS A 190 19.08 -6.47 -25.03
N PRO A 191 20.38 -6.38 -25.38
CA PRO A 191 21.12 -7.50 -25.95
C PRO A 191 21.85 -8.29 -24.88
N GLY A 192 21.18 -8.98 -23.99
CA GLY A 192 21.90 -9.79 -23.03
C GLY A 192 21.04 -10.50 -22.01
N PRO A 193 21.57 -11.47 -21.27
CA PRO A 193 20.86 -12.05 -20.17
C PRO A 193 20.70 -11.03 -19.05
N THR A 194 19.50 -10.95 -18.47
CA THR A 194 19.26 -10.20 -17.24
C THR A 194 20.07 -10.81 -16.12
N VAL A 195 20.80 -9.98 -15.39
CA VAL A 195 21.47 -10.37 -14.16
C VAL A 195 20.79 -9.73 -12.96
N PRO A 196 20.89 -10.30 -11.75
CA PRO A 196 20.28 -9.68 -10.56
C PRO A 196 20.70 -8.23 -10.33
N ASP A 197 21.94 -7.89 -10.67
CA ASP A 197 22.46 -6.53 -10.57
C ASP A 197 21.70 -5.54 -11.46
N ASP A 198 21.28 -5.95 -12.66
CA ASP A 198 20.46 -5.12 -13.55
C ASP A 198 19.02 -4.94 -13.04
N SER A 199 18.51 -5.89 -12.24
CA SER A 199 17.15 -5.86 -11.71
C SER A 199 17.07 -5.27 -10.30
N PHE A 200 18.08 -5.51 -9.48
CA PHE A 200 18.12 -5.09 -8.06
C PHE A 200 19.38 -4.32 -7.71
N GLY A 201 20.33 -4.23 -8.60
CA GLY A 201 21.62 -3.59 -8.44
C GLY A 201 21.80 -2.36 -9.33
N GLY A 202 23.03 -2.00 -9.63
CA GLY A 202 23.45 -0.88 -10.44
C GLY A 202 24.57 -0.09 -9.78
N PRO A 203 24.90 1.10 -10.32
CA PRO A 203 25.98 1.92 -9.75
C PRO A 203 25.59 2.71 -8.50
N GLU A 204 24.28 2.72 -8.13
CA GLU A 204 23.81 3.48 -6.98
C GLU A 204 24.08 2.74 -5.67
N PRO A 205 23.96 3.48 -4.54
CA PRO A 205 24.06 2.89 -3.21
C PRO A 205 23.02 1.80 -2.97
N ASP A 206 23.40 0.87 -2.20
CA ASP A 206 22.87 -0.40 -1.78
C ASP A 206 21.35 -0.59 -1.83
N ASP A 207 20.62 -0.03 -0.88
CA ASP A 207 19.17 -0.20 -0.78
C ASP A 207 18.39 0.66 -1.81
N ALA A 208 19.11 1.41 -2.67
CA ALA A 208 18.53 2.20 -3.75
C ALA A 208 17.76 1.33 -4.78
N HIS A 209 18.03 0.05 -4.83
CA HIS A 209 17.40 -0.87 -5.78
C HIS A 209 16.28 -1.73 -5.18
N LEU A 210 16.00 -1.56 -3.90
CA LEU A 210 14.86 -2.21 -3.25
C LEU A 210 13.56 -1.43 -3.55
N THR A 211 13.10 -1.49 -4.80
CA THR A 211 11.86 -0.86 -5.27
C THR A 211 10.93 -1.90 -5.89
N GLY A 212 9.62 -1.71 -5.75
CA GLY A 212 8.62 -2.66 -6.23
C GLY A 212 8.68 -4.00 -5.49
N VAL A 213 8.89 -3.96 -4.17
CA VAL A 213 9.13 -5.16 -3.35
C VAL A 213 8.31 -5.13 -2.05
N VAL A 214 8.01 -6.32 -1.57
CA VAL A 214 7.64 -6.59 -0.17
C VAL A 214 8.88 -7.15 0.51
N LEU A 215 9.35 -6.49 1.55
CA LEU A 215 10.47 -6.90 2.38
C LEU A 215 9.97 -7.66 3.61
N ARG A 216 10.77 -8.61 4.11
CA ARG A 216 10.53 -9.28 5.39
C ARG A 216 11.82 -9.25 6.20
N LEU A 217 11.76 -8.57 7.35
CA LEU A 217 12.91 -8.31 8.22
C LEU A 217 12.61 -8.74 9.66
N ASN A 218 13.65 -8.97 10.44
CA ASN A 218 13.53 -9.00 11.89
C ASN A 218 13.20 -7.60 12.41
N ASP A 219 12.71 -7.50 13.64
CA ASP A 219 12.34 -6.24 14.29
C ASP A 219 13.53 -5.27 14.49
N ASP A 220 14.76 -5.78 14.38
CA ASP A 220 15.99 -5.00 14.45
C ASP A 220 16.55 -4.57 13.08
N GLY A 221 15.89 -4.97 11.98
CA GLY A 221 16.30 -4.72 10.60
C GLY A 221 17.21 -5.77 9.99
N SER A 222 17.65 -6.77 10.76
CA SER A 222 18.43 -7.87 10.22
C SER A 222 17.59 -8.78 9.32
N THR A 223 18.25 -9.47 8.40
CA THR A 223 17.59 -10.33 7.40
C THR A 223 17.32 -11.71 7.98
N PRO A 224 16.05 -12.20 8.01
CA PRO A 224 15.74 -13.57 8.38
C PRO A 224 16.35 -14.58 7.41
N THR A 225 16.97 -15.63 7.94
CA THR A 225 17.62 -16.66 7.12
C THR A 225 16.64 -17.61 6.40
N ASP A 226 15.37 -17.56 6.80
CA ASP A 226 14.25 -18.30 6.21
C ASP A 226 13.46 -17.47 5.18
N ASN A 227 13.98 -16.32 4.75
CA ASN A 227 13.40 -15.57 3.64
C ASN A 227 13.47 -16.38 2.33
N PRO A 228 12.46 -16.27 1.44
CA PRO A 228 12.34 -17.12 0.25
C PRO A 228 13.56 -17.02 -0.68
N PHE A 229 14.20 -15.87 -0.73
CA PHE A 229 15.36 -15.61 -1.59
C PHE A 229 16.68 -15.54 -0.83
N PHE A 230 16.73 -15.97 0.44
CA PHE A 230 17.94 -15.89 1.24
C PHE A 230 19.11 -16.66 0.59
N SER A 231 18.87 -17.91 0.17
CA SER A 231 19.88 -18.73 -0.50
C SER A 231 20.24 -18.21 -1.89
N ALA A 232 19.26 -17.69 -2.64
CA ALA A 232 19.51 -17.09 -3.96
C ALA A 232 20.41 -15.86 -3.84
N GLY A 233 20.12 -14.98 -2.87
CA GLY A 233 20.95 -13.80 -2.60
C GLY A 233 22.33 -14.15 -2.06
N ALA A 234 22.45 -15.18 -1.22
CA ALA A 234 23.75 -15.62 -0.70
C ALA A 234 24.72 -16.13 -1.79
N ALA A 235 24.19 -16.55 -2.94
CA ALA A 235 24.99 -16.97 -4.09
C ALA A 235 25.53 -15.77 -4.91
N ILE A 236 25.12 -14.55 -4.61
CA ILE A 236 25.47 -13.32 -5.35
C ILE A 236 26.36 -12.46 -4.46
N VAL A 237 27.52 -12.07 -4.99
CA VAL A 237 28.49 -11.26 -4.25
C VAL A 237 28.03 -9.80 -4.18
N GLY A 238 28.24 -9.18 -3.04
CA GLY A 238 28.00 -7.74 -2.84
C GLY A 238 26.56 -7.41 -2.47
N GLN A 239 26.20 -6.16 -2.67
CA GLN A 239 24.95 -5.59 -2.16
C GLN A 239 23.70 -6.10 -2.88
N ALA A 240 23.78 -6.40 -4.16
CA ALA A 240 22.65 -7.00 -4.89
C ALA A 240 22.18 -8.31 -4.22
N GLY A 241 23.14 -9.16 -3.79
CA GLY A 241 22.83 -10.37 -3.03
C GLY A 241 22.19 -10.08 -1.68
N ALA A 242 22.74 -9.13 -0.92
CA ALA A 242 22.20 -8.71 0.37
C ALA A 242 20.80 -8.11 0.24
N ASN A 243 20.52 -7.37 -0.82
CA ASN A 243 19.19 -6.84 -1.12
C ASN A 243 18.18 -7.94 -1.42
N ILE A 244 18.56 -8.89 -2.29
CA ILE A 244 17.71 -10.04 -2.65
C ILE A 244 17.33 -10.85 -1.41
N GLN A 245 18.25 -11.03 -0.45
CA GLN A 245 17.96 -11.73 0.80
C GLN A 245 16.84 -11.11 1.64
N LYS A 246 16.63 -9.80 1.55
CA LYS A 246 15.58 -9.07 2.28
C LYS A 246 14.18 -9.25 1.65
N VAL A 247 14.11 -9.65 0.39
CA VAL A 247 12.86 -9.69 -0.40
C VAL A 247 12.00 -10.88 -0.03
N PHE A 248 10.71 -10.62 0.24
CA PHE A 248 9.66 -11.61 0.42
C PHE A 248 8.89 -11.87 -0.88
N ALA A 249 8.54 -10.78 -1.58
CA ALA A 249 7.88 -10.78 -2.89
C ALA A 249 8.34 -9.56 -3.69
N TYR A 250 8.20 -9.57 -5.00
CA TYR A 250 8.62 -8.49 -5.87
C TYR A 250 7.72 -8.35 -7.11
N GLY A 251 8.06 -7.39 -7.98
CA GLY A 251 7.25 -7.09 -9.15
C GLY A 251 5.97 -6.31 -8.82
N VAL A 252 6.00 -5.54 -7.73
CA VAL A 252 4.92 -4.66 -7.28
C VAL A 252 5.08 -3.28 -7.93
N ARG A 253 3.97 -2.68 -8.40
CA ARG A 253 4.00 -1.31 -8.91
C ARG A 253 3.86 -0.29 -7.80
N ASN A 254 2.72 -0.25 -7.13
CA ASN A 254 2.44 0.63 -6.00
C ASN A 254 1.29 0.10 -5.15
N THR A 255 1.43 0.18 -3.84
CA THR A 255 0.40 -0.22 -2.89
C THR A 255 0.41 0.69 -1.66
N PHE A 256 -0.77 0.96 -1.13
CA PHE A 256 -0.98 1.68 0.13
C PHE A 256 -1.73 0.83 1.17
N GLY A 257 -2.05 -0.42 0.83
CA GLY A 257 -2.76 -1.34 1.71
C GLY A 257 -2.18 -2.75 1.68
N MET A 258 -1.76 -3.23 2.85
CA MET A 258 -1.24 -4.58 3.07
C MET A 258 -1.69 -5.07 4.44
N ALA A 259 -2.30 -6.27 4.49
CA ALA A 259 -2.83 -6.82 5.74
C ALA A 259 -2.74 -8.33 5.79
N PHE A 260 -2.54 -8.88 6.98
CA PHE A 260 -2.59 -10.32 7.23
C PHE A 260 -4.02 -10.75 7.56
N ASP A 261 -4.47 -11.82 6.93
CA ASP A 261 -5.72 -12.49 7.29
C ASP A 261 -5.60 -13.06 8.72
N PRO A 262 -6.46 -12.63 9.66
CA PRO A 262 -6.35 -13.02 11.06
C PRO A 262 -6.59 -14.52 11.30
N VAL A 263 -7.17 -15.22 10.32
CA VAL A 263 -7.52 -16.66 10.46
C VAL A 263 -6.46 -17.54 9.80
N SER A 264 -6.06 -17.24 8.59
CA SER A 264 -5.13 -18.07 7.82
C SER A 264 -3.68 -17.63 7.94
N GLY A 265 -3.42 -16.38 8.34
CA GLY A 265 -2.10 -15.78 8.32
C GLY A 265 -1.58 -15.45 6.92
N GLU A 266 -2.41 -15.58 5.88
CA GLU A 266 -2.04 -15.21 4.52
C GLU A 266 -1.95 -13.68 4.37
N LEU A 267 -0.93 -13.21 3.67
CA LEU A 267 -0.75 -11.79 3.40
C LEU A 267 -1.58 -11.39 2.19
N TRP A 268 -2.31 -10.29 2.31
CA TRP A 268 -3.07 -9.67 1.25
C TRP A 268 -2.54 -8.27 0.95
N LEU A 269 -2.62 -7.88 -0.32
CA LEU A 269 -2.13 -6.61 -0.83
C LEU A 269 -3.08 -6.11 -1.92
N GLU A 270 -3.44 -4.84 -1.86
CA GLU A 270 -4.01 -4.12 -2.99
C GLU A 270 -2.91 -3.50 -3.82
N GLU A 271 -3.12 -3.30 -5.10
CA GLU A 271 -2.09 -2.75 -5.97
C GLU A 271 -2.68 -1.83 -7.04
N ASN A 272 -2.23 -0.59 -7.05
CA ASN A 272 -2.62 0.42 -8.01
C ASN A 272 -2.06 0.15 -9.40
N GLY A 273 -2.90 0.15 -10.42
CA GLY A 273 -2.52 0.24 -11.83
C GLY A 273 -2.00 1.63 -12.20
N ASP A 274 -1.71 1.85 -13.48
CA ASP A 274 -1.50 3.21 -14.00
C ASP A 274 -2.83 3.76 -14.55
N ASP A 275 -3.29 3.12 -15.60
CA ASP A 275 -4.59 3.39 -16.20
C ASP A 275 -5.51 2.18 -16.09
N THR A 276 -4.93 0.98 -15.98
CA THR A 276 -5.68 -0.26 -15.96
C THR A 276 -5.15 -1.27 -14.94
N PHE A 277 -6.02 -2.20 -14.60
CA PHE A 277 -5.86 -3.33 -13.69
C PHE A 277 -5.36 -2.95 -12.29
N THR A 278 -6.22 -2.25 -11.51
CA THR A 278 -6.19 -2.38 -10.05
C THR A 278 -6.29 -3.85 -9.68
N GLN A 279 -5.51 -4.28 -8.70
CA GLN A 279 -5.44 -5.68 -8.30
C GLN A 279 -5.62 -5.84 -6.80
N LEU A 280 -6.32 -6.90 -6.41
CA LEU A 280 -6.33 -7.44 -5.06
C LEU A 280 -5.66 -8.82 -5.10
N ARG A 281 -4.60 -8.99 -4.31
CA ARG A 281 -3.71 -10.14 -4.36
C ARG A 281 -3.49 -10.76 -3.00
N ARG A 282 -3.39 -12.07 -2.98
CA ARG A 282 -2.73 -12.79 -1.93
C ARG A 282 -1.21 -12.87 -2.25
N VAL A 283 -0.38 -12.59 -1.25
CA VAL A 283 1.08 -12.57 -1.40
C VAL A 283 1.69 -13.67 -0.56
N ASP A 284 2.29 -14.64 -1.21
CA ASP A 284 3.04 -15.71 -0.56
C ASP A 284 4.56 -15.56 -0.82
N ALA A 285 5.34 -16.27 -0.04
CA ALA A 285 6.80 -16.22 -0.10
C ALA A 285 7.28 -16.57 -1.50
N GLY A 286 8.06 -15.68 -2.13
CA GLY A 286 8.59 -15.89 -3.46
C GLY A 286 7.72 -15.42 -4.63
N LEU A 287 6.58 -14.78 -4.35
CA LEU A 287 5.72 -14.23 -5.42
C LEU A 287 6.44 -13.14 -6.22
N ASN A 288 6.39 -13.27 -7.56
CA ASN A 288 6.61 -12.20 -8.50
C ASN A 288 5.24 -11.69 -8.99
N SER A 289 4.87 -10.47 -8.64
CA SER A 289 3.57 -9.85 -8.97
C SER A 289 3.43 -9.50 -10.46
N GLY A 290 4.55 -9.47 -11.20
CA GLY A 290 4.55 -9.36 -12.66
C GLY A 290 4.80 -7.97 -13.22
N TRP A 291 4.76 -6.91 -12.42
CA TRP A 291 5.01 -5.55 -12.89
C TRP A 291 6.42 -5.45 -13.53
N ILE A 292 6.56 -4.94 -14.74
CA ILE A 292 5.58 -4.27 -15.61
C ILE A 292 5.04 -5.20 -16.72
N GLN A 293 5.49 -6.43 -16.82
CA GLN A 293 5.13 -7.32 -17.92
C GLN A 293 3.69 -7.80 -17.87
N VAL A 294 3.12 -7.90 -16.67
CA VAL A 294 1.76 -8.39 -16.46
C VAL A 294 1.03 -7.49 -15.45
N ARG A 295 -0.17 -7.08 -15.83
CA ARG A 295 -1.17 -6.47 -14.93
C ARG A 295 -2.52 -7.12 -15.18
N GLY A 296 -3.30 -7.31 -14.12
CA GLY A 296 -4.51 -8.13 -14.19
C GLY A 296 -4.19 -9.61 -14.37
N PRO A 297 -5.18 -10.44 -14.67
CA PRO A 297 -4.95 -11.83 -15.01
C PRO A 297 -4.20 -11.93 -16.36
N ALA A 298 -3.26 -12.87 -16.45
CA ALA A 298 -2.44 -13.03 -17.66
C ALA A 298 -3.28 -13.25 -18.93
N SER A 299 -4.50 -13.80 -18.81
CA SER A 299 -5.43 -13.94 -19.92
C SER A 299 -5.84 -12.61 -20.56
N ARG A 300 -5.78 -11.50 -19.82
CA ARG A 300 -6.15 -10.15 -20.27
C ARG A 300 -4.93 -9.32 -20.72
N ILE A 301 -3.77 -9.92 -20.98
CA ILE A 301 -2.53 -9.21 -21.31
C ILE A 301 -2.66 -8.32 -22.55
N ALA A 302 -3.39 -8.74 -23.56
CA ALA A 302 -3.62 -7.94 -24.76
C ALA A 302 -4.44 -6.68 -24.48
N GLU A 303 -5.41 -6.77 -23.57
CA GLU A 303 -6.22 -5.64 -23.12
C GLU A 303 -5.39 -4.68 -22.27
N TYR A 304 -4.60 -5.20 -21.33
CA TYR A 304 -3.62 -4.42 -20.57
C TYR A 304 -2.73 -3.59 -21.52
N LYS A 305 -2.11 -4.25 -22.49
CA LYS A 305 -1.27 -3.58 -23.49
C LYS A 305 -2.05 -2.51 -24.27
N ALA A 306 -3.25 -2.83 -24.74
CA ALA A 306 -4.06 -1.92 -25.54
C ALA A 306 -4.42 -0.64 -24.76
N ILE A 307 -4.83 -0.76 -23.50
CA ILE A 307 -5.18 0.39 -22.66
C ILE A 307 -3.95 1.21 -22.31
N GLU A 308 -2.91 0.59 -21.76
CA GLU A 308 -1.70 1.28 -21.29
C GLU A 308 -0.90 1.94 -22.43
N THR A 309 -1.08 1.50 -23.65
CA THR A 309 -0.40 2.08 -24.83
C THR A 309 -1.32 2.93 -25.70
N SER A 310 -2.59 3.15 -25.29
CA SER A 310 -3.52 4.03 -25.99
C SER A 310 -3.14 5.50 -25.81
N PRO A 311 -3.17 6.31 -26.89
CA PRO A 311 -2.97 7.76 -26.80
C PRO A 311 -3.99 8.46 -25.88
N ASP A 312 -5.18 7.88 -25.72
CA ASP A 312 -6.28 8.45 -24.94
C ASP A 312 -5.99 8.49 -23.45
N PHE A 313 -5.06 7.67 -22.97
CA PHE A 313 -4.70 7.58 -21.55
C PHE A 313 -3.43 8.37 -21.20
N PHE A 314 -2.96 9.27 -22.07
CA PHE A 314 -1.70 10.02 -21.85
C PHE A 314 -0.54 9.13 -21.37
N GLY A 315 -0.49 7.90 -21.84
CA GLY A 315 0.24 6.79 -21.29
C GLY A 315 1.61 7.18 -20.78
N LEU A 316 1.74 7.34 -19.51
CA LEU A 316 3.04 7.47 -18.87
C LEU A 316 3.95 6.31 -19.30
N GLN A 317 3.34 5.18 -19.59
CA GLN A 317 3.97 4.00 -20.15
C GLN A 317 4.52 4.26 -21.56
N GLN A 318 3.79 4.95 -22.40
CA GLN A 318 4.17 5.20 -23.81
C GLN A 318 5.45 6.01 -23.95
N ILE A 319 5.68 6.95 -23.06
CA ILE A 319 6.88 7.80 -23.07
C ILE A 319 8.12 6.99 -22.72
N ARG A 320 8.00 6.02 -21.80
CA ARG A 320 9.12 5.28 -21.21
C ARG A 320 9.14 3.82 -21.62
N TRP A 321 8.00 3.30 -22.03
CA TRP A 321 7.73 1.92 -22.35
C TRP A 321 7.10 1.86 -23.74
N PRO A 322 7.91 1.72 -24.79
CA PRO A 322 7.36 1.44 -26.11
C PRO A 322 6.43 0.21 -26.03
N PRO A 323 5.31 0.20 -26.76
CA PRO A 323 4.38 -0.94 -26.79
C PRO A 323 5.04 -2.30 -27.02
N THR A 324 6.18 -2.32 -27.71
CA THR A 324 6.99 -3.50 -27.96
C THR A 324 7.61 -4.12 -26.71
N ASN A 325 7.69 -3.38 -25.59
CA ASN A 325 8.19 -3.91 -24.32
C ASN A 325 7.12 -4.70 -23.55
N LEU A 326 5.84 -4.49 -23.89
CA LEU A 326 4.74 -5.31 -23.34
C LEU A 326 4.47 -6.51 -24.24
N ALA A 327 4.22 -7.65 -23.65
CA ALA A 327 3.92 -8.89 -24.37
C ALA A 327 2.56 -8.82 -25.05
N ASP A 328 2.40 -9.57 -26.14
CA ASP A 328 1.13 -9.71 -26.85
C ASP A 328 0.30 -10.90 -26.38
N THR A 329 0.93 -11.86 -25.73
CA THR A 329 0.28 -13.10 -25.30
C THR A 329 0.63 -13.46 -23.86
N PRO A 330 -0.23 -14.24 -23.16
CA PRO A 330 0.06 -14.72 -21.81
C PRO A 330 1.36 -15.55 -21.72
N ALA A 331 1.65 -16.33 -22.73
CA ALA A 331 2.85 -17.16 -22.77
C ALA A 331 4.12 -16.30 -22.87
N GLU A 332 4.08 -15.30 -23.74
CA GLU A 332 5.18 -14.34 -23.90
C GLU A 332 5.39 -13.50 -22.64
N ALA A 333 4.30 -13.01 -22.03
CA ALA A 333 4.36 -12.25 -20.78
C ALA A 333 5.07 -13.04 -19.68
N ARG A 334 4.67 -14.29 -19.47
CA ARG A 334 5.33 -15.17 -18.49
C ARG A 334 6.78 -15.48 -18.84
N ALA A 335 7.11 -15.64 -20.12
CA ALA A 335 8.49 -15.89 -20.56
C ALA A 335 9.42 -14.66 -20.37
N ARG A 336 8.85 -13.46 -20.30
CA ARG A 336 9.59 -12.22 -20.07
C ARG A 336 9.82 -11.90 -18.60
N LEU A 337 9.12 -12.56 -17.68
CA LEU A 337 9.29 -12.31 -16.24
C LEU A 337 10.74 -12.63 -15.82
N PHE A 338 11.30 -11.76 -15.02
CA PHE A 338 12.56 -12.03 -14.34
C PHE A 338 12.30 -12.88 -13.11
N MET A 339 12.70 -14.14 -13.16
CA MET A 339 12.44 -15.12 -12.12
C MET A 339 13.71 -15.41 -11.31
N LEU A 340 13.73 -14.94 -10.06
CA LEU A 340 14.73 -15.41 -9.09
C LEU A 340 14.55 -16.90 -8.82
N PRO A 341 15.63 -17.63 -8.47
CA PRO A 341 15.52 -19.03 -8.06
C PRO A 341 14.50 -19.19 -6.92
N GLY A 342 13.47 -20.00 -7.13
CA GLY A 342 12.36 -20.17 -6.19
C GLY A 342 11.20 -19.20 -6.35
N ALA A 343 11.30 -18.23 -7.24
CA ALA A 343 10.18 -17.33 -7.54
C ALA A 343 9.06 -18.02 -8.35
N HIS A 344 7.85 -17.53 -8.19
CA HIS A 344 6.70 -17.96 -8.97
C HIS A 344 5.78 -16.75 -9.27
N TYR A 345 5.00 -16.86 -10.35
CA TYR A 345 3.96 -15.91 -10.70
C TYR A 345 2.57 -16.52 -10.46
N ARG A 346 1.64 -15.71 -10.02
CA ARG A 346 0.23 -16.06 -9.93
C ARG A 346 -0.62 -14.85 -10.31
N ASP A 347 -1.74 -15.11 -11.00
CA ASP A 347 -2.74 -14.08 -11.29
C ASP A 347 -3.34 -13.49 -10.00
N PRO A 348 -3.82 -12.24 -10.02
CA PRO A 348 -4.51 -11.64 -8.88
C PRO A 348 -5.80 -12.39 -8.55
N GLU A 349 -6.27 -12.25 -7.31
CA GLU A 349 -7.53 -12.87 -6.85
C GLU A 349 -8.76 -12.09 -7.33
N LEU A 350 -8.61 -10.79 -7.59
CA LEU A 350 -9.61 -9.91 -8.22
C LEU A 350 -8.91 -8.74 -8.88
N SER A 351 -9.47 -8.24 -9.97
CA SER A 351 -8.98 -7.04 -10.65
C SER A 351 -10.14 -6.16 -11.10
N TRP A 352 -9.86 -4.88 -11.32
CA TRP A 352 -10.73 -3.95 -12.06
C TRP A 352 -10.05 -3.62 -13.37
N ARG A 353 -10.80 -3.62 -14.45
CA ARG A 353 -10.28 -3.32 -15.80
C ARG A 353 -9.63 -1.94 -15.85
N TYR A 354 -10.30 -0.91 -15.35
CA TYR A 354 -9.75 0.43 -15.18
C TYR A 354 -9.47 0.70 -13.70
N GLU A 355 -8.50 1.58 -13.45
CA GLU A 355 -8.03 1.95 -12.13
C GLU A 355 -9.14 2.48 -11.22
N VAL A 356 -9.24 1.95 -9.99
CA VAL A 356 -10.15 2.44 -8.92
C VAL A 356 -9.41 3.10 -7.77
N ALA A 357 -8.08 3.22 -7.86
CA ALA A 357 -7.18 3.86 -6.91
C ALA A 357 -7.40 3.39 -5.45
N PRO A 358 -7.11 2.13 -5.14
CA PRO A 358 -7.15 1.63 -3.78
C PRO A 358 -6.08 2.34 -2.93
N ALA A 359 -6.38 2.56 -1.65
CA ALA A 359 -5.50 3.30 -0.75
C ALA A 359 -5.47 2.75 0.68
N ALA A 360 -6.23 1.71 0.98
CA ALA A 360 -6.22 1.02 2.26
C ALA A 360 -6.65 -0.43 2.10
N LEU A 361 -6.12 -1.30 2.94
CA LEU A 361 -6.56 -2.69 3.08
C LEU A 361 -6.53 -3.09 4.54
N GLY A 362 -7.60 -3.73 5.04
CA GLY A 362 -7.66 -4.18 6.42
C GLY A 362 -8.73 -5.26 6.63
N PHE A 363 -8.54 -6.08 7.65
CA PHE A 363 -9.51 -7.09 8.04
C PHE A 363 -10.36 -6.60 9.22
N HIS A 364 -11.65 -6.92 9.20
CA HIS A 364 -12.47 -6.83 10.39
C HIS A 364 -12.26 -8.09 11.23
N THR A 365 -11.90 -7.91 12.51
CA THR A 365 -11.72 -9.01 13.45
C THR A 365 -12.82 -8.99 14.50
N GLY A 366 -13.40 -10.16 14.79
CA GLY A 366 -14.47 -10.26 15.79
C GLY A 366 -15.88 -10.05 15.21
N ARG A 367 -16.84 -9.75 16.07
CA ARG A 367 -18.29 -9.82 15.76
C ARG A 367 -19.08 -8.56 16.09
N ALA A 368 -18.41 -7.46 16.38
CA ALA A 368 -19.09 -6.24 16.81
C ALA A 368 -19.99 -5.66 15.72
N LEU A 369 -19.63 -5.82 14.45
CA LEU A 369 -20.47 -5.42 13.31
C LEU A 369 -21.55 -6.45 12.97
N GLY A 370 -21.40 -7.72 13.40
CA GLY A 370 -22.25 -8.86 13.09
C GLY A 370 -21.43 -10.06 12.60
N LEU A 371 -22.01 -11.26 12.67
CA LEU A 371 -21.34 -12.50 12.24
C LEU A 371 -21.02 -12.50 10.75
N GLU A 372 -21.85 -11.81 9.96
CA GLU A 372 -21.71 -11.66 8.52
C GLU A 372 -20.48 -10.89 8.08
N TYR A 373 -19.82 -10.16 9.01
CA TYR A 373 -18.62 -9.35 8.76
C TYR A 373 -17.36 -9.94 9.38
N GLU A 374 -17.51 -11.06 10.15
CA GLU A 374 -16.39 -11.63 10.89
C GLU A 374 -15.27 -12.10 9.97
N ASN A 375 -14.09 -11.51 10.12
CA ASN A 375 -12.88 -11.78 9.35
C ASN A 375 -12.98 -11.46 7.84
N ASP A 376 -13.88 -10.58 7.43
CA ASP A 376 -13.91 -10.08 6.06
C ASP A 376 -12.82 -9.06 5.80
N LEU A 377 -12.40 -8.98 4.54
CA LEU A 377 -11.42 -8.03 4.05
C LEU A 377 -12.11 -6.77 3.54
N PHE A 378 -11.57 -5.60 3.87
CA PHE A 378 -12.07 -4.31 3.43
C PHE A 378 -10.99 -3.53 2.69
N MET A 379 -11.37 -2.82 1.62
CA MET A 379 -10.47 -2.01 0.81
C MET A 379 -11.07 -0.61 0.63
N GLY A 380 -10.31 0.40 0.98
CA GLY A 380 -10.65 1.79 0.67
C GLY A 380 -10.20 2.13 -0.76
N ALA A 381 -11.04 2.82 -1.51
CA ALA A 381 -10.74 3.26 -2.87
C ALA A 381 -11.12 4.73 -3.08
N ALA A 382 -10.24 5.49 -3.69
CA ALA A 382 -10.46 6.90 -3.96
C ALA A 382 -11.46 7.10 -5.12
N ARG A 383 -11.93 8.34 -5.27
CA ARG A 383 -12.72 8.79 -6.43
C ARG A 383 -12.15 10.07 -7.00
N THR A 384 -12.56 10.41 -8.20
CA THR A 384 -12.10 11.60 -8.92
C THR A 384 -12.17 12.89 -8.10
N THR A 385 -13.19 13.03 -7.25
CA THR A 385 -13.36 14.22 -6.39
C THR A 385 -12.53 14.17 -5.11
N LEU A 386 -11.88 13.03 -4.81
CA LEU A 386 -11.17 12.71 -3.56
C LEU A 386 -12.04 12.75 -2.29
N LEU A 387 -13.25 13.30 -2.36
CA LEU A 387 -14.19 13.39 -1.23
C LEU A 387 -15.19 12.24 -1.21
N GLY A 388 -15.43 11.61 -2.35
CA GLY A 388 -16.48 10.62 -2.54
C GLY A 388 -16.07 9.16 -2.33
N GLY A 389 -14.86 8.85 -1.88
CA GLY A 389 -14.27 7.50 -1.85
C GLY A 389 -15.17 6.36 -1.37
N HIS A 390 -14.87 5.17 -1.88
CA HIS A 390 -15.61 3.95 -1.59
C HIS A 390 -14.89 3.07 -0.57
N ILE A 391 -15.66 2.22 0.10
CA ILE A 391 -15.13 1.04 0.79
C ILE A 391 -15.78 -0.19 0.16
N PHE A 392 -14.95 -1.12 -0.30
CA PHE A 392 -15.36 -2.45 -0.75
C PHE A 392 -15.18 -3.47 0.36
N ARG A 393 -16.02 -4.50 0.36
CA ARG A 393 -15.97 -5.63 1.27
C ARG A 393 -15.81 -6.93 0.48
N PHE A 394 -14.95 -7.82 0.97
CA PHE A 394 -14.68 -9.11 0.36
C PHE A 394 -14.81 -10.22 1.39
N ASN A 395 -15.69 -11.16 1.10
CA ASN A 395 -15.73 -12.43 1.79
C ASN A 395 -14.63 -13.34 1.22
N LEU A 396 -13.91 -14.05 2.07
CA LEU A 396 -12.86 -14.97 1.64
C LEU A 396 -13.33 -16.43 1.66
N THR A 397 -13.06 -17.13 0.57
CA THR A 397 -13.42 -18.53 0.33
C THR A 397 -12.18 -19.38 0.02
N GLY A 398 -12.37 -20.69 -0.25
CA GLY A 398 -11.29 -21.58 -0.66
C GLY A 398 -10.13 -21.63 0.34
N ASN A 399 -10.40 -21.95 1.60
CA ASN A 399 -9.44 -21.87 2.71
C ASN A 399 -8.88 -20.45 2.89
N ARG A 400 -9.71 -19.45 2.64
CA ARG A 400 -9.40 -18.03 2.74
C ARG A 400 -8.31 -17.56 1.77
N ARG A 401 -8.21 -18.22 0.62
CA ARG A 401 -7.21 -17.92 -0.42
C ARG A 401 -7.82 -17.31 -1.69
N LYS A 402 -9.13 -17.11 -1.71
CA LYS A 402 -9.88 -16.57 -2.85
C LYS A 402 -10.91 -15.55 -2.38
N ILE A 403 -11.21 -14.59 -3.22
CA ILE A 403 -12.35 -13.70 -3.05
C ILE A 403 -13.62 -14.48 -3.39
N GLY A 404 -14.61 -14.47 -2.50
CA GLY A 404 -15.95 -14.92 -2.78
C GLY A 404 -16.66 -13.93 -3.69
N VAL A 405 -17.28 -14.39 -4.75
CA VAL A 405 -18.09 -13.57 -5.66
C VAL A 405 -19.43 -14.26 -5.89
N ASP A 406 -20.52 -13.53 -5.64
CA ASP A 406 -21.88 -13.97 -5.86
C ASP A 406 -22.46 -13.38 -7.17
N ASP A 407 -21.84 -12.33 -7.70
CA ASP A 407 -22.20 -11.72 -8.98
C ASP A 407 -21.55 -12.49 -10.13
N ALA A 408 -22.38 -13.02 -11.03
CA ALA A 408 -21.92 -13.81 -12.17
C ALA A 408 -20.98 -13.03 -13.10
N ARG A 409 -21.07 -11.69 -13.12
CA ARG A 409 -20.18 -10.83 -13.91
C ARG A 409 -18.71 -10.88 -13.42
N LEU A 410 -18.51 -11.25 -12.15
CA LEU A 410 -17.19 -11.35 -11.52
C LEU A 410 -16.60 -12.77 -11.52
N GLU A 411 -17.21 -13.74 -12.21
CA GLU A 411 -16.74 -15.13 -12.24
C GLU A 411 -15.33 -15.26 -12.82
N ASP A 412 -14.96 -14.42 -13.78
CA ASP A 412 -13.63 -14.38 -14.38
C ASP A 412 -12.59 -13.59 -13.56
N ARG A 413 -13.00 -13.07 -12.39
CA ARG A 413 -12.15 -12.29 -11.46
C ARG A 413 -11.74 -10.91 -11.97
N VAL A 414 -12.49 -10.36 -12.92
CA VAL A 414 -12.31 -8.99 -13.40
C VAL A 414 -13.65 -8.25 -13.34
N ALA A 415 -13.67 -7.09 -12.71
CA ALA A 415 -14.76 -6.15 -12.86
C ALA A 415 -14.50 -5.32 -14.13
N ASP A 416 -15.28 -5.54 -15.16
CA ASP A 416 -15.18 -4.82 -16.45
C ASP A 416 -15.84 -3.43 -16.32
N ASN A 417 -15.32 -2.60 -15.44
CA ASN A 417 -15.75 -1.23 -15.25
C ASN A 417 -15.48 -0.38 -16.51
N ASN A 418 -16.25 0.71 -16.70
CA ASN A 418 -16.28 1.45 -17.97
C ASN A 418 -15.22 2.55 -18.07
N ALA A 419 -14.68 3.01 -16.94
CA ALA A 419 -13.70 4.10 -16.84
C ALA A 419 -12.97 4.08 -15.50
N LYS A 420 -11.92 4.89 -15.38
CA LYS A 420 -11.27 5.11 -14.09
C LYS A 420 -12.27 5.58 -13.03
N PHE A 421 -12.15 5.03 -11.83
CA PHE A 421 -13.00 5.30 -10.67
C PHE A 421 -14.47 4.88 -10.80
N ASP A 422 -14.86 4.27 -11.92
CA ASP A 422 -16.16 3.62 -12.08
C ASP A 422 -16.15 2.26 -11.39
N ILE A 423 -17.31 1.90 -10.81
CA ILE A 423 -17.46 0.66 -10.04
C ILE A 423 -18.44 -0.33 -10.69
N THR A 424 -18.79 -0.10 -11.96
CA THR A 424 -19.62 -1.06 -12.73
C THR A 424 -19.05 -2.47 -12.58
N GLU A 425 -19.91 -3.44 -12.44
CA GLU A 425 -19.66 -4.85 -12.12
C GLU A 425 -19.12 -5.14 -10.71
N SER A 426 -18.69 -4.13 -9.96
CA SER A 426 -18.26 -4.29 -8.57
C SER A 426 -19.20 -3.64 -7.55
N GLU A 427 -20.40 -3.25 -7.97
CA GLU A 427 -21.41 -2.64 -7.09
C GLU A 427 -21.84 -3.60 -5.97
N SER A 428 -21.84 -4.91 -6.24
CA SER A 428 -22.15 -5.95 -5.24
C SER A 428 -21.12 -6.05 -4.11
N LEU A 429 -19.93 -5.53 -4.34
CA LEU A 429 -18.84 -5.48 -3.36
C LEU A 429 -18.84 -4.18 -2.55
N LEU A 430 -19.66 -3.20 -2.91
CA LEU A 430 -19.70 -1.90 -2.25
C LEU A 430 -20.24 -2.03 -0.83
N PHE A 431 -19.45 -1.59 0.15
CA PHE A 431 -19.81 -1.55 1.56
C PHE A 431 -20.16 -0.15 2.04
N GLY A 432 -19.44 0.89 1.56
CA GLY A 432 -19.67 2.25 1.99
C GLY A 432 -19.20 3.30 0.99
N THR A 433 -19.67 4.52 1.17
CA THR A 433 -19.42 5.68 0.28
C THR A 433 -19.08 6.93 1.07
N ASN A 434 -18.46 7.90 0.39
CA ASN A 434 -18.11 9.23 0.90
C ASN A 434 -17.03 9.23 2.00
N PHE A 435 -16.22 8.17 2.08
CA PHE A 435 -15.09 8.09 3.02
C PHE A 435 -13.87 8.91 2.58
N GLY A 436 -13.93 9.58 1.43
CA GLY A 436 -12.77 10.28 0.86
C GLY A 436 -11.68 9.29 0.41
N VAL A 437 -10.42 9.71 0.52
CA VAL A 437 -9.28 8.79 0.35
C VAL A 437 -9.07 8.07 1.69
N GLY A 438 -9.69 6.89 1.82
CA GLY A 438 -9.47 6.02 2.98
C GLY A 438 -8.10 5.39 2.90
N THR A 439 -7.22 5.74 3.83
CA THR A 439 -5.80 5.33 3.82
C THR A 439 -5.46 4.26 4.84
N HIS A 440 -6.34 3.99 5.78
CA HIS A 440 -6.18 2.92 6.75
C HIS A 440 -7.52 2.37 7.21
N ILE A 441 -7.58 1.05 7.36
CA ILE A 441 -8.76 0.32 7.87
C ILE A 441 -8.26 -0.67 8.91
N GLU A 442 -8.77 -0.56 10.14
CA GLU A 442 -8.36 -1.42 11.25
C GLU A 442 -9.53 -1.67 12.21
N THR A 443 -9.58 -2.86 12.80
CA THR A 443 -10.52 -3.16 13.89
C THR A 443 -9.98 -2.63 15.21
N ALA A 444 -10.74 -1.77 15.85
CA ALA A 444 -10.40 -1.25 17.17
C ALA A 444 -10.57 -2.31 18.28
N PRO A 445 -9.99 -2.08 19.47
CA PRO A 445 -10.17 -2.97 20.63
C PRO A 445 -11.63 -3.20 21.05
N ASN A 446 -12.53 -2.25 20.76
CA ASN A 446 -13.98 -2.39 20.98
C ASN A 446 -14.68 -3.27 19.91
N GLY A 447 -13.94 -3.75 18.92
CA GLY A 447 -14.41 -4.61 17.84
C GLY A 447 -15.05 -3.87 16.65
N ASN A 448 -15.18 -2.55 16.69
CA ASN A 448 -15.70 -1.75 15.58
C ASN A 448 -14.62 -1.50 14.52
N LEU A 449 -15.04 -1.17 13.30
CA LEU A 449 -14.12 -0.92 12.19
C LEU A 449 -13.82 0.58 12.09
N PHE A 450 -12.54 0.93 12.11
CA PHE A 450 -12.07 2.31 11.98
C PHE A 450 -11.51 2.54 10.58
N VAL A 451 -11.80 3.73 10.04
CA VAL A 451 -11.34 4.19 8.73
C VAL A 451 -10.68 5.55 8.88
N VAL A 452 -9.43 5.65 8.48
CA VAL A 452 -8.72 6.94 8.38
C VAL A 452 -8.96 7.52 7.00
N SER A 453 -9.39 8.77 6.93
CA SER A 453 -9.61 9.50 5.69
C SER A 453 -8.64 10.66 5.54
N LEU A 454 -7.70 10.52 4.63
CA LEU A 454 -6.70 11.54 4.32
C LEU A 454 -7.36 12.84 3.82
N SER A 455 -8.26 12.73 2.85
CA SER A 455 -8.87 13.90 2.21
C SER A 455 -9.92 14.59 3.07
N ASN A 456 -10.62 13.86 3.96
CA ASN A 456 -11.58 14.43 4.88
C ASN A 456 -10.94 14.94 6.19
N GLY A 457 -9.65 14.63 6.43
CA GLY A 457 -8.94 15.00 7.65
C GLY A 457 -9.57 14.40 8.91
N ALA A 458 -10.05 13.16 8.85
CA ALA A 458 -10.88 12.56 9.87
C ALA A 458 -10.61 11.07 10.09
N VAL A 459 -11.01 10.58 11.25
CA VAL A 459 -11.14 9.15 11.56
C VAL A 459 -12.60 8.85 11.79
N TYR A 460 -13.12 7.85 11.11
CA TYR A 460 -14.47 7.35 11.21
C TYR A 460 -14.50 6.00 11.88
N GLU A 461 -15.57 5.75 12.67
CA GLU A 461 -15.88 4.46 13.26
C GLU A 461 -17.17 3.94 12.66
N ILE A 462 -17.14 2.72 12.15
CA ILE A 462 -18.30 1.98 11.68
C ILE A 462 -18.69 1.02 12.79
N HIS A 463 -19.93 1.10 13.24
CA HIS A 463 -20.46 0.34 14.37
C HIS A 463 -21.88 -0.14 14.10
N ARG A 464 -22.35 -1.14 14.88
CA ARG A 464 -23.74 -1.58 14.82
C ARG A 464 -24.64 -0.55 15.46
N ARG A 465 -25.76 -0.21 14.77
CA ARG A 465 -26.74 0.78 15.26
C ARG A 465 -27.26 0.39 16.62
N SER A 466 -27.16 1.29 17.57
CA SER A 466 -27.80 1.23 18.87
C SER A 466 -29.27 1.65 18.80
N ALA A 467 -29.99 1.53 19.91
CA ALA A 467 -31.35 2.08 20.01
C ALA A 467 -31.36 3.62 19.84
N ALA A 468 -30.28 4.30 20.26
CA ALA A 468 -30.15 5.76 20.12
C ALA A 468 -29.99 6.18 18.65
N ASP A 469 -29.20 5.47 17.86
CA ASP A 469 -28.97 5.75 16.42
C ASP A 469 -30.23 5.55 15.56
N ARG A 470 -31.29 4.94 16.10
CA ARG A 470 -32.56 4.73 15.39
C ARG A 470 -33.60 5.82 15.63
N MET A 471 -33.29 6.76 16.52
CA MET A 471 -34.18 7.85 16.88
C MET A 471 -33.77 9.21 16.26
N GLU A 472 -32.60 9.27 15.61
CA GLU A 472 -32.16 10.34 14.76
C GLU A 472 -32.47 10.05 13.28
#